data_a6d01bbddf147983173edd60bad4901c
#
_entry.id   a6d01bbddf147983173edd60bad4901c
#
_cell.length_a   1.000
_cell.length_b   1.000
_cell.length_c   1.000
_cell.angle_alpha   90.00
_cell.angle_beta   90.00
_cell.angle_gamma   90.00
#
_symmetry.space_group_name_H-M   'P 1'
#
loop_
_entity.id
_entity.type
_entity.pdbx_description
1 polymer ?
#
loop_
_entity_poly.entity_id
_entity_poly.type
_entity_poly.pdbx_seq_one_letter_code
_entity_poly.pdbx_strand_id
1 'polypeptide(L)'
;MNDKFIGRPAIYITGKCHYASITEPNTKFEPVWSIQVEVNDDNRSIIEEAGLSVANKGDDRGDFVTIKRKVLKKDGTQRQAPIVKDSQNNNWDGKLIANGSTVNVKALPFDWSYAGKSGVSADLAAVQVVDFIEYSTDGVDFDVVEGGYVTPIVEEDIPFAS
;
A
#
# COMPACT_ATOMS: atom_id res chain seq x y z
N MET A 1 18.05 18.89 -21.28
CA MET A 1 18.40 18.03 -20.13
C MET A 1 17.78 16.66 -20.34
N ASN A 2 18.56 15.63 -20.21
CA ASN A 2 18.06 14.27 -20.41
C ASN A 2 17.47 13.72 -19.12
N ASP A 3 16.28 13.16 -19.24
CA ASP A 3 15.67 12.45 -18.14
C ASP A 3 16.49 11.19 -17.85
N LYS A 4 16.70 10.89 -16.57
CA LYS A 4 17.50 9.74 -16.16
C LYS A 4 16.79 8.93 -15.09
N PHE A 5 16.95 7.62 -15.19
CA PHE A 5 16.52 6.68 -14.17
C PHE A 5 17.68 5.74 -13.90
N ILE A 6 18.25 5.86 -12.70
CA ILE A 6 19.40 5.04 -12.31
C ILE A 6 18.98 4.21 -11.11
N GLY A 7 18.92 2.91 -11.29
CA GLY A 7 18.55 1.98 -10.23
C GLY A 7 19.59 1.91 -9.12
N ARG A 8 19.12 1.69 -7.91
CA ARG A 8 19.93 1.41 -6.73
C ARG A 8 19.63 -0.02 -6.25
N PRO A 9 20.46 -0.58 -5.38
CA PRO A 9 20.18 -1.91 -4.83
C PRO A 9 18.81 -1.98 -4.17
N ALA A 10 18.15 -3.12 -4.29
CA ALA A 10 16.86 -3.36 -3.65
C ALA A 10 16.99 -3.23 -2.13
N ILE A 11 15.93 -2.71 -1.51
CA ILE A 11 15.85 -2.65 -0.06
C ILE A 11 14.65 -3.47 0.42
N TYR A 12 14.74 -3.95 1.64
CA TYR A 12 13.69 -4.72 2.31
C TYR A 12 13.39 -4.01 3.61
N ILE A 13 12.17 -3.55 3.78
CA ILE A 13 11.77 -2.84 5.00
C ILE A 13 10.55 -3.52 5.62
N THR A 14 10.51 -3.53 6.94
CA THR A 14 9.41 -4.11 7.71
C THR A 14 8.75 -3.01 8.52
N GLY A 15 7.43 -2.96 8.49
CA GLY A 15 6.68 -2.00 9.28
C GLY A 15 5.19 -2.12 9.08
N LYS A 16 4.45 -1.34 9.84
CA LYS A 16 2.99 -1.25 9.65
C LYS A 16 2.69 -0.49 8.38
N CYS A 17 1.72 -0.98 7.64
CA CYS A 17 1.32 -0.35 6.39
C CYS A 17 0.03 0.45 6.53
N HIS A 18 -0.14 1.40 5.63
CA HIS A 18 -1.35 2.21 5.50
C HIS A 18 -1.70 2.36 4.03
N TYR A 19 -3.00 2.44 3.76
CA TYR A 19 -3.53 2.70 2.42
C TYR A 19 -2.92 1.80 1.34
N ALA A 20 -2.88 0.49 1.64
CA ALA A 20 -2.31 -0.48 0.73
C ALA A 20 -3.24 -0.71 -0.46
N SER A 21 -2.81 -0.29 -1.65
CA SER A 21 -3.50 -0.54 -2.92
C SER A 21 -2.63 -1.46 -3.74
N ILE A 22 -2.48 -2.71 -3.29
CA ILE A 22 -1.55 -3.67 -3.88
C ILE A 22 -2.24 -4.90 -4.47
N THR A 23 -3.43 -5.23 -3.99
CA THR A 23 -4.26 -6.29 -4.59
C THR A 23 -5.04 -5.73 -5.78
N GLU A 24 -5.43 -4.46 -5.69
CA GLU A 24 -6.06 -3.72 -6.76
C GLU A 24 -5.40 -2.34 -6.84
N PRO A 25 -5.14 -1.82 -8.04
CA PRO A 25 -4.55 -0.49 -8.14
C PRO A 25 -5.54 0.60 -7.76
N ASN A 26 -4.99 1.72 -7.27
CA ASN A 26 -5.77 2.93 -7.07
C ASN A 26 -5.97 3.59 -8.43
N THR A 27 -7.21 3.74 -8.85
CA THR A 27 -7.57 4.27 -10.17
C THR A 27 -8.16 5.68 -10.11
N LYS A 28 -8.10 6.33 -8.95
CA LYS A 28 -8.67 7.67 -8.77
C LYS A 28 -8.08 8.69 -9.73
N PHE A 29 -6.80 8.58 -10.00
CA PHE A 29 -6.08 9.38 -10.98
C PHE A 29 -5.41 8.42 -11.97
N GLU A 30 -4.16 8.64 -12.31
CA GLU A 30 -3.39 7.64 -13.05
C GLU A 30 -3.31 6.34 -12.24
N PRO A 31 -3.61 5.17 -12.84
CA PRO A 31 -3.62 3.93 -12.07
C PRO A 31 -2.25 3.62 -11.45
N VAL A 32 -2.26 3.28 -10.17
CA VAL A 32 -1.02 3.04 -9.42
C VAL A 32 -1.26 2.00 -8.32
N TRP A 33 -0.31 1.08 -8.15
CA TRP A 33 -0.22 0.28 -6.93
C TRP A 33 0.66 1.04 -5.95
N SER A 34 0.23 1.12 -4.71
CA SER A 34 0.98 1.86 -3.71
C SER A 34 0.77 1.30 -2.31
N ILE A 35 1.73 1.58 -1.44
CA ILE A 35 1.65 1.24 -0.03
C ILE A 35 2.45 2.28 0.75
N GLN A 36 1.95 2.66 1.91
CA GLN A 36 2.68 3.49 2.84
C GLN A 36 3.17 2.61 3.98
N VAL A 37 4.42 2.78 4.38
CA VAL A 37 5.04 2.00 5.45
C VAL A 37 5.55 2.96 6.51
N GLU A 38 5.18 2.71 7.77
CA GLU A 38 5.66 3.52 8.89
C GLU A 38 7.17 3.37 9.06
N VAL A 39 7.83 4.49 9.30
CA VAL A 39 9.25 4.50 9.63
C VAL A 39 9.40 4.15 11.11
N ASN A 40 10.25 3.18 11.40
CA ASN A 40 10.53 2.73 12.76
C ASN A 40 12.04 2.62 12.97
N ASP A 41 12.43 2.23 14.17
CA ASP A 41 13.86 2.14 14.49
C ASP A 41 14.59 1.09 13.65
N ASP A 42 13.90 0.05 13.22
CA ASP A 42 14.50 -1.03 12.44
C ASP A 42 14.71 -0.67 10.97
N ASN A 43 13.81 0.13 10.41
CA ASN A 43 13.88 0.44 8.97
C ASN A 43 14.40 1.84 8.64
N ARG A 44 14.55 2.72 9.64
CA ARG A 44 14.94 4.12 9.41
C ARG A 44 16.28 4.24 8.69
N SER A 45 17.29 3.52 9.12
CA SER A 45 18.60 3.61 8.49
C SER A 45 18.58 3.11 7.05
N ILE A 46 17.82 2.06 6.78
CA ILE A 46 17.65 1.52 5.43
C ILE A 46 17.03 2.56 4.51
N ILE A 47 15.99 3.21 4.99
CA ILE A 47 15.26 4.25 4.23
C ILE A 47 16.15 5.45 3.98
N GLU A 48 16.88 5.92 4.99
CA GLU A 48 17.75 7.08 4.87
C GLU A 48 18.92 6.80 3.94
N GLU A 49 19.55 5.64 4.04
CA GLU A 49 20.65 5.25 3.15
C GLU A 49 20.18 5.13 1.69
N ALA A 50 18.96 4.70 1.48
CA ALA A 50 18.38 4.63 0.14
C ALA A 50 18.04 6.02 -0.42
N GLY A 51 18.03 7.05 0.41
CA GLY A 51 17.72 8.41 -0.04
C GLY A 51 16.25 8.71 -0.21
N LEU A 52 15.38 7.86 0.34
CA LEU A 52 13.94 8.04 0.19
C LEU A 52 13.44 9.16 1.10
N SER A 53 12.45 9.90 0.59
CA SER A 53 11.82 10.97 1.34
C SER A 53 10.83 10.42 2.35
N VAL A 54 10.92 10.92 3.58
CA VAL A 54 10.00 10.57 4.66
C VAL A 54 8.96 11.67 4.78
N ALA A 55 7.69 11.30 4.85
CA ALA A 55 6.58 12.22 5.01
C ALA A 55 5.98 12.10 6.41
N ASN A 56 5.33 13.16 6.86
CA ASN A 56 4.56 13.16 8.10
C ASN A 56 3.39 14.11 7.93
N LYS A 57 2.18 13.59 8.11
CA LYS A 57 0.94 14.37 7.94
C LYS A 57 0.33 14.79 9.26
N GLY A 58 1.02 14.54 10.38
CA GLY A 58 0.53 14.89 11.71
C GLY A 58 -0.57 13.98 12.23
N ASP A 59 -0.68 12.78 11.70
CA ASP A 59 -1.66 11.79 12.12
C ASP A 59 -0.99 10.56 12.74
N ASP A 60 -1.79 9.51 12.99
CA ASP A 60 -1.32 8.31 13.70
C ASP A 60 -0.24 7.52 12.95
N ARG A 61 -0.05 7.77 11.65
CA ARG A 61 1.00 7.10 10.89
C ARG A 61 2.39 7.54 11.33
N GLY A 62 2.52 8.76 11.89
CA GLY A 62 3.82 9.35 12.18
C GLY A 62 4.62 9.54 10.91
N ASP A 63 5.92 9.25 10.97
CA ASP A 63 6.77 9.26 9.79
C ASP A 63 6.49 8.03 8.93
N PHE A 64 6.36 8.22 7.63
CA PHE A 64 6.12 7.11 6.71
C PHE A 64 6.76 7.38 5.36
N VAL A 65 6.95 6.30 4.59
CA VAL A 65 7.40 6.39 3.20
C VAL A 65 6.31 5.81 2.30
N THR A 66 6.20 6.34 1.09
CA THR A 66 5.29 5.84 0.07
C THR A 66 6.10 5.12 -0.99
N ILE A 67 5.70 3.87 -1.27
CA ILE A 67 6.33 3.05 -2.29
C ILE A 67 5.25 2.69 -3.30
N LYS A 68 5.51 2.92 -4.58
CA LYS A 68 4.47 2.78 -5.58
C LYS A 68 5.02 2.27 -6.90
N ARG A 69 4.12 1.72 -7.72
CA ARG A 69 4.40 1.30 -9.10
C ARG A 69 3.23 1.73 -9.96
N LYS A 70 3.52 2.48 -11.02
CA LYS A 70 2.49 2.83 -12.00
C LYS A 70 2.06 1.59 -12.75
N VAL A 71 0.75 1.47 -12.99
CA VAL A 71 0.19 0.33 -13.72
C VAL A 71 0.59 0.39 -15.19
N LEU A 72 0.60 1.59 -15.78
CA LEU A 72 0.86 1.77 -17.19
C LEU A 72 2.28 2.26 -17.46
N LYS A 73 2.91 1.68 -18.47
CA LYS A 73 4.17 2.18 -19.03
C LYS A 73 3.89 3.40 -19.89
N LYS A 74 4.96 4.11 -20.30
CA LYS A 74 4.83 5.28 -21.16
C LYS A 74 4.14 4.96 -22.49
N ASP A 75 4.28 3.74 -22.98
CA ASP A 75 3.66 3.29 -24.23
C ASP A 75 2.20 2.84 -24.08
N GLY A 76 1.65 2.94 -22.86
CA GLY A 76 0.28 2.54 -22.56
C GLY A 76 0.09 1.07 -22.22
N THR A 77 1.12 0.25 -22.29
CA THR A 77 1.01 -1.16 -21.90
C THR A 77 1.08 -1.30 -20.39
N GLN A 78 0.51 -2.38 -19.88
CA GLN A 78 0.43 -2.62 -18.45
C GLN A 78 1.72 -3.22 -17.90
N ARG A 79 2.19 -2.69 -16.77
CA ARG A 79 3.31 -3.25 -16.02
C ARG A 79 2.84 -4.46 -15.21
N GLN A 80 3.79 -5.30 -14.83
CA GLN A 80 3.50 -6.41 -13.94
C GLN A 80 3.13 -5.88 -12.56
N ALA A 81 2.05 -6.43 -11.97
CA ALA A 81 1.64 -6.08 -10.62
C ALA A 81 2.71 -6.46 -9.59
N PRO A 82 2.80 -5.75 -8.46
CA PRO A 82 3.68 -6.18 -7.37
C PRO A 82 3.31 -7.60 -6.92
N ILE A 83 4.32 -8.35 -6.54
CA ILE A 83 4.12 -9.70 -6.01
C ILE A 83 3.67 -9.58 -4.56
N VAL A 84 2.57 -10.24 -4.21
CA VAL A 84 2.08 -10.23 -2.82
C VAL A 84 2.08 -11.68 -2.31
N LYS A 85 2.69 -11.87 -1.16
CA LYS A 85 2.85 -13.18 -0.52
C LYS A 85 2.39 -13.14 0.93
N ASP A 86 2.04 -14.29 1.47
CA ASP A 86 1.81 -14.44 2.91
C ASP A 86 3.14 -14.71 3.65
N SER A 87 3.06 -14.92 4.96
CA SER A 87 4.25 -15.12 5.79
C SER A 87 5.04 -16.39 5.45
N GLN A 88 4.43 -17.32 4.73
CA GLN A 88 5.07 -18.57 4.31
C GLN A 88 5.39 -18.57 2.81
N ASN A 89 5.37 -17.40 2.18
CA ASN A 89 5.66 -17.22 0.75
C ASN A 89 4.64 -17.86 -0.19
N ASN A 90 3.43 -18.13 0.29
CA ASN A 90 2.34 -18.53 -0.58
C ASN A 90 1.74 -17.30 -1.25
N ASN A 91 1.16 -17.48 -2.43
CA ASN A 91 0.50 -16.39 -3.12
C ASN A 91 -0.64 -15.84 -2.27
N TRP A 92 -0.73 -14.50 -2.24
CA TRP A 92 -1.80 -13.83 -1.50
C TRP A 92 -3.14 -14.10 -2.17
N ASP A 93 -4.19 -14.23 -1.37
CA ASP A 93 -5.53 -14.60 -1.84
C ASP A 93 -6.38 -13.43 -2.34
N GLY A 94 -5.81 -12.24 -2.44
CA GLY A 94 -6.51 -11.06 -2.97
C GLY A 94 -7.30 -10.26 -1.95
N LYS A 95 -7.29 -10.64 -0.68
CA LYS A 95 -8.00 -9.89 0.36
C LYS A 95 -7.39 -8.50 0.55
N LEU A 96 -8.24 -7.53 0.85
CA LEU A 96 -7.80 -6.17 1.13
C LEU A 96 -7.08 -6.11 2.47
N ILE A 97 -5.99 -5.37 2.52
CA ILE A 97 -5.12 -5.28 3.68
C ILE A 97 -5.41 -3.97 4.40
N ALA A 98 -5.86 -4.06 5.65
CA ALA A 98 -6.22 -2.89 6.42
C ALA A 98 -5.00 -2.17 6.98
N ASN A 99 -5.18 -0.89 7.29
CA ASN A 99 -4.17 -0.07 7.94
C ASN A 99 -3.75 -0.72 9.26
N GLY A 100 -2.45 -0.70 9.52
CA GLY A 100 -1.88 -1.30 10.73
C GLY A 100 -1.40 -2.73 10.56
N SER A 101 -1.68 -3.37 9.42
CA SER A 101 -1.09 -4.67 9.11
C SER A 101 0.42 -4.53 9.01
N THR A 102 1.15 -5.53 9.49
CA THR A 102 2.61 -5.54 9.40
C THR A 102 3.04 -6.26 8.13
N VAL A 103 3.93 -5.63 7.38
CA VAL A 103 4.39 -6.15 6.09
C VAL A 103 5.90 -6.04 5.96
N ASN A 104 6.46 -6.91 5.12
CA ASN A 104 7.79 -6.75 4.55
C ASN A 104 7.60 -6.23 3.14
N VAL A 105 8.32 -5.18 2.78
CA VAL A 105 8.22 -4.58 1.44
C VAL A 105 9.58 -4.64 0.77
N LYS A 106 9.59 -5.20 -0.45
CA LYS A 106 10.74 -5.11 -1.33
C LYS A 106 10.55 -3.91 -2.23
N ALA A 107 11.42 -2.94 -2.11
CA ALA A 107 11.40 -1.73 -2.91
C ALA A 107 12.67 -1.63 -3.73
N LEU A 108 12.54 -1.08 -4.94
CA LEU A 108 13.65 -0.86 -5.86
C LEU A 108 13.86 0.64 -5.98
N PRO A 109 14.76 1.23 -5.17
CA PRO A 109 15.02 2.66 -5.24
C PRO A 109 15.70 3.02 -6.55
N PHE A 110 15.42 4.22 -7.04
CA PHE A 110 16.06 4.73 -8.25
C PHE A 110 16.18 6.24 -8.19
N ASP A 111 17.29 6.73 -8.73
CA ASP A 111 17.49 8.16 -8.94
C ASP A 111 16.79 8.58 -10.22
N TRP A 112 16.07 9.70 -10.13
CA TRP A 112 15.41 10.26 -11.32
C TRP A 112 15.77 11.72 -11.48
N SER A 113 15.77 12.18 -12.71
CA SER A 113 15.83 13.61 -13.00
C SER A 113 14.89 13.93 -14.15
N TYR A 114 14.17 15.05 -14.02
CA TYR A 114 13.19 15.47 -14.99
C TYR A 114 13.00 16.98 -14.88
N ALA A 115 13.09 17.68 -16.02
CA ALA A 115 12.81 19.11 -16.11
C ALA A 115 13.58 19.96 -15.06
N GLY A 116 14.85 19.62 -14.81
CA GLY A 116 15.69 20.37 -13.86
C GLY A 116 15.50 19.96 -12.41
N LYS A 117 14.62 19.01 -12.12
CA LYS A 117 14.42 18.46 -10.78
C LYS A 117 15.00 17.07 -10.70
N SER A 118 15.35 16.67 -9.49
CA SER A 118 15.87 15.33 -9.24
C SER A 118 15.43 14.83 -7.88
N GLY A 119 15.49 13.54 -7.69
CA GLY A 119 15.13 12.90 -6.43
C GLY A 119 15.37 11.41 -6.49
N VAL A 120 14.93 10.74 -5.42
CA VAL A 120 14.94 9.28 -5.32
C VAL A 120 13.52 8.83 -5.06
N SER A 121 13.09 7.85 -5.83
CA SER A 121 11.80 7.18 -5.61
C SER A 121 12.05 5.69 -5.48
N ALA A 122 11.04 4.95 -5.05
CA ALA A 122 11.15 3.51 -4.92
C ALA A 122 10.01 2.84 -5.69
N ASP A 123 10.37 1.86 -6.52
CA ASP A 123 9.42 1.04 -7.24
C ASP A 123 8.96 -0.11 -6.35
N LEU A 124 7.66 -0.33 -6.29
CA LEU A 124 7.06 -1.37 -5.46
C LEU A 124 7.16 -2.71 -6.17
N ALA A 125 8.07 -3.56 -5.71
CA ALA A 125 8.33 -4.85 -6.34
C ALA A 125 7.53 -5.97 -5.70
N ALA A 126 7.47 -6.04 -4.37
CA ALA A 126 6.80 -7.13 -3.67
C ALA A 126 6.42 -6.74 -2.25
N VAL A 127 5.40 -7.40 -1.73
CA VAL A 127 4.95 -7.26 -0.34
C VAL A 127 4.72 -8.64 0.24
N GLN A 128 5.23 -8.88 1.43
CA GLN A 128 4.92 -10.06 2.22
C GLN A 128 4.11 -9.63 3.43
N VAL A 129 2.92 -10.18 3.57
CA VAL A 129 2.04 -9.85 4.70
C VAL A 129 2.46 -10.71 5.90
N VAL A 130 2.88 -10.07 6.97
CA VAL A 130 3.35 -10.75 8.19
C VAL A 130 2.23 -10.86 9.21
N ASP A 131 1.67 -9.73 9.62
CA ASP A 131 0.50 -9.67 10.49
C ASP A 131 -0.65 -9.05 9.72
N PHE A 132 -1.66 -9.86 9.42
CA PHE A 132 -2.76 -9.43 8.59
C PHE A 132 -3.92 -8.90 9.42
N ILE A 133 -4.32 -7.68 9.12
CA ILE A 133 -5.58 -7.11 9.60
C ILE A 133 -6.49 -7.03 8.38
N GLU A 134 -7.62 -7.71 8.43
CA GLU A 134 -8.54 -7.74 7.31
C GLU A 134 -9.30 -6.42 7.23
N TYR A 135 -9.33 -5.85 6.03
CA TYR A 135 -10.09 -4.62 5.79
C TYR A 135 -11.58 -4.96 5.73
N SER A 136 -12.39 -4.28 6.56
CA SER A 136 -13.83 -4.42 6.52
C SER A 136 -14.42 -3.47 5.48
N THR A 137 -15.06 -4.02 4.46
CA THR A 137 -15.76 -3.22 3.46
C THR A 137 -17.12 -2.72 3.95
N ASP A 138 -17.58 -3.25 5.08
CA ASP A 138 -18.81 -2.77 5.72
C ASP A 138 -18.63 -1.38 6.33
N GLY A 139 -17.39 -0.97 6.52
CA GLY A 139 -17.04 0.41 6.82
C GLY A 139 -17.31 0.87 8.25
N VAL A 140 -17.93 0.07 9.08
CA VAL A 140 -18.31 0.50 10.43
C VAL A 140 -18.16 -0.65 11.42
N ASP A 141 -17.26 -0.47 12.39
CA ASP A 141 -17.05 -1.44 13.47
C ASP A 141 -17.60 -0.88 14.78
N PHE A 142 -18.93 -0.73 14.84
CA PHE A 142 -19.56 -0.42 16.10
C PHE A 142 -19.86 -1.70 16.85
N ASP A 143 -19.65 -1.66 18.15
CA ASP A 143 -20.11 -2.74 19.01
C ASP A 143 -21.64 -2.77 19.03
N VAL A 144 -22.19 -3.96 19.22
CA VAL A 144 -23.63 -4.11 19.41
C VAL A 144 -24.03 -3.43 20.70
N VAL A 145 -25.04 -2.57 20.62
CA VAL A 145 -25.61 -1.91 21.79
C VAL A 145 -26.89 -2.66 22.18
N GLU A 146 -26.83 -3.33 23.32
CA GLU A 146 -27.96 -4.09 23.81
C GLU A 146 -29.10 -3.14 24.22
N GLY A 147 -30.31 -3.45 23.78
CA GLY A 147 -31.47 -2.61 24.07
C GLY A 147 -31.59 -1.39 23.18
N GLY A 148 -30.69 -1.20 22.20
CA GLY A 148 -30.77 -0.12 21.24
C GLY A 148 -31.81 -0.35 20.16
N TYR A 149 -32.00 0.68 19.34
CA TYR A 149 -32.91 0.57 18.22
C TYR A 149 -32.44 -0.47 17.20
N VAL A 150 -33.35 -1.27 16.74
CA VAL A 150 -33.09 -2.29 15.71
C VAL A 150 -33.97 -1.98 14.50
N THR A 151 -33.33 -1.94 13.33
CA THR A 151 -34.06 -1.76 12.07
C THR A 151 -34.96 -2.96 11.83
N PRO A 152 -36.29 -2.76 11.62
CA PRO A 152 -37.16 -3.88 11.30
C PRO A 152 -36.73 -4.55 10.01
N ILE A 153 -36.78 -5.88 9.98
CA ILE A 153 -36.53 -6.65 8.76
C ILE A 153 -37.87 -6.84 8.06
N VAL A 154 -37.97 -6.32 6.84
CA VAL A 154 -39.15 -6.45 6.01
C VAL A 154 -38.74 -7.30 4.80
N GLU A 155 -39.49 -8.37 4.52
CA GLU A 155 -39.08 -9.30 3.47
C GLU A 155 -38.89 -8.66 2.10
N GLU A 156 -39.68 -7.69 1.76
CA GLU A 156 -39.54 -6.98 0.48
C GLU A 156 -38.27 -6.12 0.42
N ASP A 157 -37.65 -5.86 1.55
CA ASP A 157 -36.36 -5.18 1.60
C ASP A 157 -35.21 -6.12 1.29
N ILE A 158 -35.48 -7.40 1.16
CA ILE A 158 -34.50 -8.40 0.82
C ILE A 158 -34.66 -8.68 -0.67
N PRO A 159 -33.87 -8.03 -1.53
CA PRO A 159 -34.15 -8.03 -2.98
C PRO A 159 -34.03 -9.38 -3.63
N PHE A 160 -33.37 -10.30 -3.02
CA PHE A 160 -33.20 -11.64 -3.54
C PHE A 160 -34.18 -12.64 -2.94
N ALA A 161 -35.02 -12.21 -2.04
CA ALA A 161 -36.07 -13.04 -1.47
C ALA A 161 -37.22 -13.20 -2.45
N SER A 162 -37.24 -12.37 -3.47
CA SER A 162 -38.24 -12.45 -4.55
C SER A 162 -37.74 -13.34 -5.67
#